data_5858027791a779170d0b4b003d1141ba
#
_entry.id   5858027791a779170d0b4b003d1141ba
#
_cell.length_a   1.000
_cell.length_b   1.000
_cell.length_c   1.000
_cell.angle_alpha   90.00
_cell.angle_beta   90.00
_cell.angle_gamma   90.00
#
_symmetry.space_group_name_H-M   'P 1'
#
loop_
_entity.id
_entity.type
_entity.pdbx_description
1 polymer ?
#
loop_
_entity_poly.entity_id
_entity_poly.type
_entity_poly.pdbx_seq_one_letter_code
_entity_poly.pdbx_strand_id
1 'polypeptide(L)'
;GGTLREIVHAVREASAAGKGTFVHLDLVRGLSSTDKETVEFVAEYVGADGIVTPKSHLIKEAKRIGLYGILHLFVLDSLALVNGLKMLDSIQPDGIEIMPGTLNKVIKRFAEASDKIPIIASGLIQTTAEAADSLQAGATALSVSAPELWSCTFDDLIA
;
A
#
# COMPACT_ATOMS: atom_id res chain seq x y z
N GLY A 1 10.79 1.99 -5.79
CA GLY A 1 10.85 1.73 -7.23
C GLY A 1 12.27 1.40 -7.68
N GLY A 2 12.39 0.77 -8.86
CA GLY A 2 13.68 0.36 -9.39
C GLY A 2 13.52 -0.44 -10.66
N THR A 3 14.62 -1.02 -11.14
CA THR A 3 14.59 -2.00 -12.22
C THR A 3 14.06 -3.34 -11.71
N LEU A 4 13.61 -4.18 -12.63
CA LEU A 4 13.13 -5.52 -12.30
C LEU A 4 14.18 -6.35 -11.52
N ARG A 5 15.46 -6.25 -11.91
CA ARG A 5 16.57 -6.93 -11.23
C ARG A 5 16.72 -6.48 -9.77
N GLU A 6 16.65 -5.17 -9.54
CA GLU A 6 16.73 -4.59 -8.18
C GLU A 6 15.58 -5.03 -7.31
N ILE A 7 14.35 -5.07 -7.85
CA ILE A 7 13.17 -5.52 -7.11
C ILE A 7 13.27 -7.00 -6.74
N VAL A 8 13.68 -7.88 -7.68
CA VAL A 8 13.88 -9.31 -7.38
C VAL A 8 14.90 -9.50 -6.26
N HIS A 9 16.00 -8.74 -6.30
CA HIS A 9 17.04 -8.82 -5.27
C HIS A 9 16.50 -8.35 -3.91
N ALA A 10 15.86 -7.17 -3.87
CA ALA A 10 15.31 -6.59 -2.65
C ALA A 10 14.24 -7.50 -2.00
N VAL A 11 13.34 -8.09 -2.80
CA VAL A 11 12.33 -9.02 -2.30
C VAL A 11 12.98 -10.24 -1.67
N ARG A 12 14.00 -10.83 -2.32
CA ARG A 12 14.71 -11.99 -1.75
C ARG A 12 15.42 -11.68 -0.45
N GLU A 13 16.07 -10.53 -0.34
CA GLU A 13 16.72 -10.10 0.90
C GLU A 13 15.71 -9.86 2.03
N ALA A 14 14.60 -9.17 1.74
CA ALA A 14 13.55 -8.92 2.71
C ALA A 14 12.89 -10.22 3.20
N SER A 15 12.57 -11.12 2.27
CA SER A 15 11.99 -12.43 2.59
C SER A 15 12.95 -13.29 3.44
N ALA A 16 14.26 -13.27 3.13
CA ALA A 16 15.27 -13.95 3.93
C ALA A 16 15.39 -13.38 5.36
N ALA A 17 15.05 -12.10 5.53
CA ALA A 17 14.97 -11.43 6.83
C ALA A 17 13.59 -11.62 7.52
N GLY A 18 12.70 -12.46 6.98
CA GLY A 18 11.37 -12.72 7.54
C GLY A 18 10.40 -11.55 7.40
N LYS A 19 10.60 -10.67 6.42
CA LYS A 19 9.74 -9.51 6.17
C LYS A 19 8.77 -9.79 5.03
N GLY A 20 7.51 -9.37 5.19
CA GLY A 20 6.55 -9.33 4.09
C GLY A 20 6.93 -8.27 3.05
N THR A 21 6.65 -8.57 1.78
CA THR A 21 7.06 -7.73 0.66
C THR A 21 5.89 -7.41 -0.26
N PHE A 22 5.75 -6.12 -0.59
CA PHE A 22 4.73 -5.63 -1.50
C PHE A 22 5.39 -4.85 -2.65
N VAL A 23 5.02 -5.18 -3.89
CA VAL A 23 5.57 -4.54 -5.08
C VAL A 23 4.58 -3.52 -5.64
N HIS A 24 4.98 -2.26 -5.68
CA HIS A 24 4.20 -1.21 -6.32
C HIS A 24 4.43 -1.27 -7.84
N LEU A 25 3.45 -1.82 -8.58
CA LEU A 25 3.61 -2.17 -9.99
C LEU A 25 3.95 -0.97 -10.89
N ASP A 26 3.34 0.20 -10.60
CA ASP A 26 3.55 1.41 -11.40
C ASP A 26 4.93 2.05 -11.20
N LEU A 27 5.72 1.60 -10.22
CA LEU A 27 7.05 2.12 -9.91
C LEU A 27 8.20 1.22 -10.36
N VAL A 28 7.91 0.07 -10.97
CA VAL A 28 8.94 -0.87 -11.43
C VAL A 28 9.21 -0.68 -12.91
N ARG A 29 10.45 -0.34 -13.23
CA ARG A 29 10.88 -0.22 -14.63
C ARG A 29 11.04 -1.60 -15.27
N GLY A 30 10.38 -1.79 -16.41
CA GLY A 30 10.42 -3.06 -17.16
C GLY A 30 9.26 -4.00 -16.86
N LEU A 31 8.32 -3.62 -15.98
CA LEU A 31 7.04 -4.30 -15.83
C LEU A 31 5.93 -3.50 -16.51
N SER A 32 4.99 -4.22 -17.14
CA SER A 32 3.72 -3.61 -17.54
C SER A 32 2.83 -3.46 -16.31
N SER A 33 2.43 -2.24 -16.00
CA SER A 33 1.54 -1.98 -14.86
C SER A 33 0.06 -2.17 -15.20
N THR A 34 -0.26 -2.74 -16.37
CA THR A 34 -1.64 -2.94 -16.85
C THR A 34 -2.01 -4.38 -17.13
N ASP A 35 -1.02 -5.25 -17.31
CA ASP A 35 -1.24 -6.62 -17.74
C ASP A 35 -1.34 -7.58 -16.56
N LYS A 36 -2.27 -8.52 -16.66
CA LYS A 36 -2.48 -9.53 -15.60
C LYS A 36 -1.30 -10.48 -15.45
N GLU A 37 -0.63 -10.79 -16.56
CA GLU A 37 0.59 -11.60 -16.57
C GLU A 37 1.69 -11.00 -15.70
N THR A 38 1.71 -9.68 -15.51
CA THR A 38 2.61 -9.02 -14.58
C THR A 38 2.37 -9.47 -13.14
N VAL A 39 1.12 -9.66 -12.74
CA VAL A 39 0.76 -10.12 -11.39
C VAL A 39 1.24 -11.55 -11.18
N GLU A 40 1.04 -12.43 -12.18
CA GLU A 40 1.54 -13.81 -12.16
C GLU A 40 3.08 -13.83 -12.11
N PHE A 41 3.74 -12.99 -12.89
CA PHE A 41 5.20 -12.84 -12.85
C PHE A 41 5.71 -12.41 -11.47
N VAL A 42 5.03 -11.47 -10.82
CA VAL A 42 5.40 -11.02 -9.46
C VAL A 42 5.26 -12.17 -8.45
N ALA A 43 4.21 -12.97 -8.56
CA ALA A 43 4.01 -14.13 -7.71
C ALA A 43 5.10 -15.19 -7.89
N GLU A 44 5.34 -15.59 -9.14
CA GLU A 44 6.16 -16.77 -9.44
C GLU A 44 7.67 -16.49 -9.46
N TYR A 45 8.08 -15.34 -10.01
CA TYR A 45 9.49 -15.05 -10.29
C TYR A 45 10.07 -14.00 -9.33
N VAL A 46 9.28 -13.02 -8.90
CA VAL A 46 9.72 -12.05 -7.90
C VAL A 46 9.58 -12.64 -6.49
N GLY A 47 8.49 -13.38 -6.25
CA GLY A 47 8.21 -14.03 -4.98
C GLY A 47 7.75 -13.06 -3.88
N ALA A 48 7.07 -11.97 -4.27
CA ALA A 48 6.49 -11.03 -3.33
C ALA A 48 5.19 -11.57 -2.72
N ASP A 49 4.83 -11.10 -1.53
CA ASP A 49 3.60 -11.49 -0.84
C ASP A 49 2.38 -10.76 -1.40
N GLY A 50 2.58 -9.60 -2.02
CA GLY A 50 1.49 -8.82 -2.59
C GLY A 50 1.94 -7.73 -3.56
N ILE A 51 0.93 -7.06 -4.11
CA ILE A 51 1.09 -5.94 -5.02
C ILE A 51 0.38 -4.69 -4.50
N VAL A 52 0.89 -3.54 -4.91
CA VAL A 52 0.24 -2.22 -4.73
C VAL A 52 -0.02 -1.64 -6.10
N THR A 53 -1.26 -1.26 -6.39
CA THR A 53 -1.65 -0.67 -7.68
C THR A 53 -2.97 0.11 -7.58
N PRO A 54 -3.17 1.18 -8.36
CA PRO A 54 -4.47 1.86 -8.47
C PRO A 54 -5.48 1.10 -9.34
N LYS A 55 -5.07 0.01 -10.00
CA LYS A 55 -5.86 -0.67 -11.03
C LYS A 55 -6.66 -1.84 -10.45
N SER A 56 -7.97 -1.65 -10.37
CA SER A 56 -8.90 -2.60 -9.76
C SER A 56 -8.86 -4.02 -10.35
N HIS A 57 -8.64 -4.13 -11.67
CA HIS A 57 -8.57 -5.44 -12.33
C HIS A 57 -7.33 -6.23 -11.92
N LEU A 58 -6.20 -5.56 -11.58
CA LEU A 58 -5.00 -6.22 -11.08
C LEU A 58 -5.15 -6.63 -9.61
N ILE A 59 -5.88 -5.86 -8.80
CA ILE A 59 -6.25 -6.28 -7.43
C ILE A 59 -7.07 -7.58 -7.46
N LYS A 60 -8.06 -7.65 -8.36
CA LYS A 60 -8.86 -8.87 -8.54
C LYS A 60 -8.01 -10.06 -8.99
N GLU A 61 -7.06 -9.82 -9.88
CA GLU A 61 -6.13 -10.85 -10.35
C GLU A 61 -5.21 -11.34 -9.23
N ALA A 62 -4.61 -10.43 -8.44
CA ALA A 62 -3.80 -10.77 -7.28
C ALA A 62 -4.55 -11.70 -6.31
N LYS A 63 -5.77 -11.34 -5.96
CA LYS A 63 -6.63 -12.17 -5.08
C LYS A 63 -6.93 -13.53 -5.71
N ARG A 64 -7.17 -13.61 -7.02
CA ARG A 64 -7.43 -14.87 -7.72
C ARG A 64 -6.29 -15.87 -7.59
N ILE A 65 -5.04 -15.38 -7.61
CA ILE A 65 -3.83 -16.24 -7.54
C ILE A 65 -3.22 -16.34 -6.14
N GLY A 66 -3.89 -15.76 -5.12
CA GLY A 66 -3.44 -15.86 -3.72
C GLY A 66 -2.40 -14.83 -3.28
N LEU A 67 -2.17 -13.76 -4.07
CA LEU A 67 -1.41 -12.61 -3.64
C LEU A 67 -2.29 -11.59 -2.90
N TYR A 68 -1.72 -10.87 -1.94
CA TYR A 68 -2.38 -9.70 -1.37
C TYR A 68 -2.45 -8.56 -2.38
N GLY A 69 -3.63 -7.96 -2.50
CA GLY A 69 -3.88 -6.80 -3.37
C GLY A 69 -4.15 -5.54 -2.57
N ILE A 70 -3.20 -4.60 -2.56
CA ILE A 70 -3.33 -3.29 -1.93
C ILE A 70 -3.77 -2.27 -2.98
N LEU A 71 -4.96 -1.69 -2.80
CA LEU A 71 -5.47 -0.65 -3.69
C LEU A 71 -4.83 0.70 -3.35
N HIS A 72 -4.05 1.25 -4.29
CA HIS A 72 -3.45 2.57 -4.14
C HIS A 72 -4.44 3.68 -4.53
N LEU A 73 -4.67 4.63 -3.63
CA LEU A 73 -5.58 5.75 -3.81
C LEU A 73 -4.86 7.08 -3.66
N PHE A 74 -4.87 7.87 -4.75
CA PHE A 74 -4.38 9.25 -4.74
C PHE A 74 -5.57 10.18 -4.52
N VAL A 75 -5.72 10.73 -3.29
CA VAL A 75 -6.91 11.49 -2.89
C VAL A 75 -6.57 12.97 -2.77
N LEU A 76 -6.72 13.71 -3.87
CA LEU A 76 -6.42 15.13 -3.95
C LEU A 76 -7.65 16.04 -3.86
N ASP A 77 -8.84 15.49 -4.13
CA ASP A 77 -10.10 16.24 -4.15
C ASP A 77 -11.29 15.40 -3.68
N SER A 78 -12.45 16.04 -3.60
CA SER A 78 -13.69 15.39 -3.15
C SER A 78 -14.17 14.30 -4.12
N LEU A 79 -13.90 14.42 -5.40
CA LEU A 79 -14.31 13.43 -6.39
C LEU A 79 -13.46 12.16 -6.24
N ALA A 80 -12.14 12.31 -6.05
CA ALA A 80 -11.23 11.20 -5.77
C ALA A 80 -11.63 10.46 -4.47
N LEU A 81 -12.03 11.19 -3.43
CA LEU A 81 -12.52 10.59 -2.19
C LEU A 81 -13.79 9.75 -2.42
N VAL A 82 -14.79 10.32 -3.10
CA VAL A 82 -16.05 9.60 -3.40
C VAL A 82 -15.80 8.36 -4.25
N ASN A 83 -14.96 8.47 -5.27
CA ASN A 83 -14.62 7.35 -6.14
C ASN A 83 -13.84 6.27 -5.37
N GLY A 84 -12.89 6.67 -4.53
CA GLY A 84 -12.14 5.73 -3.67
C GLY A 84 -13.05 4.93 -2.73
N LEU A 85 -14.03 5.57 -2.09
CA LEU A 85 -15.00 4.89 -1.23
C LEU A 85 -15.86 3.88 -2.01
N LYS A 86 -16.29 4.23 -3.23
CA LYS A 86 -17.00 3.29 -4.12
C LYS A 86 -16.12 2.11 -4.55
N MET A 87 -14.85 2.36 -4.82
CA MET A 87 -13.89 1.30 -5.17
C MET A 87 -13.67 0.34 -4.00
N LEU A 88 -13.52 0.87 -2.78
CA LEU A 88 -13.39 0.08 -1.57
C LEU A 88 -14.53 -0.96 -1.45
N ASP A 89 -15.75 -0.50 -1.62
CA ASP A 89 -16.96 -1.31 -1.51
C ASP A 89 -17.08 -2.37 -2.64
N SER A 90 -16.75 -1.97 -3.87
CA SER A 90 -16.90 -2.84 -5.05
C SER A 90 -15.77 -3.83 -5.27
N ILE A 91 -14.54 -3.53 -4.82
CA ILE A 91 -13.35 -4.34 -5.08
C ILE A 91 -13.02 -5.22 -3.88
N GLN A 92 -13.27 -4.74 -2.65
CA GLN A 92 -12.91 -5.42 -1.40
C GLN A 92 -11.41 -5.82 -1.41
N PRO A 93 -10.47 -4.86 -1.55
CA PRO A 93 -9.04 -5.15 -1.54
C PRO A 93 -8.60 -5.67 -0.18
N ASP A 94 -7.42 -6.29 -0.10
CA ASP A 94 -6.85 -6.76 1.17
C ASP A 94 -6.32 -5.62 2.03
N GLY A 95 -6.12 -4.43 1.45
CA GLY A 95 -5.80 -3.18 2.11
C GLY A 95 -5.91 -2.02 1.14
N ILE A 96 -5.93 -0.79 1.67
CA ILE A 96 -5.84 0.43 0.86
C ILE A 96 -4.63 1.25 1.29
N GLU A 97 -3.91 1.78 0.33
CA GLU A 97 -2.85 2.75 0.53
C GLU A 97 -3.36 4.12 0.12
N ILE A 98 -3.39 5.06 1.08
CA ILE A 98 -3.87 6.43 0.87
C ILE A 98 -2.67 7.37 0.77
N MET A 99 -2.60 8.10 -0.32
CA MET A 99 -1.60 9.14 -0.57
C MET A 99 -2.29 10.48 -0.91
N PRO A 100 -1.88 11.60 -0.30
CA PRO A 100 -0.89 11.76 0.77
C PRO A 100 -1.35 11.21 2.13
N GLY A 101 -0.42 10.56 2.84
CA GLY A 101 -0.68 9.96 4.15
C GLY A 101 -0.93 10.94 5.29
N THR A 102 -0.63 12.23 5.09
CA THR A 102 -0.85 13.30 6.06
C THR A 102 -2.27 13.91 6.00
N LEU A 103 -3.13 13.41 5.13
CA LEU A 103 -4.52 13.87 5.01
C LEU A 103 -5.45 13.14 6.02
N ASN A 104 -5.30 13.46 7.30
CA ASN A 104 -6.00 12.79 8.41
C ASN A 104 -7.52 12.74 8.23
N LYS A 105 -8.14 13.79 7.70
CA LYS A 105 -9.59 13.81 7.40
C LYS A 105 -10.00 12.77 6.35
N VAL A 106 -9.11 12.45 5.40
CA VAL A 106 -9.36 11.43 4.36
C VAL A 106 -9.22 10.05 4.97
N ILE A 107 -8.14 9.80 5.72
CA ILE A 107 -7.91 8.54 6.45
C ILE A 107 -9.12 8.22 7.33
N LYS A 108 -9.57 9.19 8.12
CA LYS A 108 -10.75 9.04 8.98
C LYS A 108 -12.01 8.65 8.21
N ARG A 109 -12.26 9.26 7.05
CA ARG A 109 -13.42 8.93 6.20
C ARG A 109 -13.37 7.48 5.68
N PHE A 110 -12.20 6.97 5.34
CA PHE A 110 -12.05 5.57 4.94
C PHE A 110 -12.17 4.62 6.14
N ALA A 111 -11.62 4.97 7.30
CA ALA A 111 -11.74 4.19 8.53
C ALA A 111 -13.20 4.07 9.00
N GLU A 112 -13.98 5.15 8.89
CA GLU A 112 -15.41 5.14 9.18
C GLU A 112 -16.24 4.32 8.18
N ALA A 113 -15.77 4.20 6.94
CA ALA A 113 -16.46 3.46 5.87
C ALA A 113 -16.26 1.95 5.96
N SER A 114 -15.15 1.48 6.53
CA SER A 114 -14.85 0.04 6.70
C SER A 114 -13.91 -0.19 7.87
N ASP A 115 -14.34 -1.02 8.81
CA ASP A 115 -13.53 -1.51 9.93
C ASP A 115 -12.72 -2.78 9.59
N LYS A 116 -12.92 -3.34 8.40
CA LYS A 116 -12.33 -4.62 7.98
C LYS A 116 -11.12 -4.48 7.09
N ILE A 117 -11.00 -3.38 6.36
CA ILE A 117 -9.94 -3.19 5.38
C ILE A 117 -8.84 -2.32 5.98
N PRO A 118 -7.61 -2.85 6.15
CA PRO A 118 -6.47 -2.10 6.67
C PRO A 118 -6.16 -0.86 5.82
N ILE A 119 -5.82 0.24 6.49
CA ILE A 119 -5.46 1.50 5.85
C ILE A 119 -3.98 1.75 6.05
N ILE A 120 -3.25 1.90 4.96
CA ILE A 120 -1.84 2.27 4.93
C ILE A 120 -1.75 3.76 4.57
N ALA A 121 -1.26 4.60 5.48
CA ALA A 121 -0.98 5.99 5.19
C ALA A 121 0.40 6.11 4.53
N SER A 122 0.48 6.71 3.35
CA SER A 122 1.68 6.76 2.50
C SER A 122 1.95 8.15 1.96
N GLY A 123 3.24 8.51 1.90
CA GLY A 123 3.71 9.77 1.33
C GLY A 123 3.55 10.98 2.25
N LEU A 124 4.56 11.84 2.21
CA LEU A 124 4.71 13.08 2.98
C LEU A 124 4.80 12.91 4.52
N ILE A 125 4.84 11.70 5.03
CA ILE A 125 5.06 11.43 6.45
C ILE A 125 6.57 11.45 6.71
N GLN A 126 7.06 12.46 7.42
CA GLN A 126 8.49 12.68 7.65
C GLN A 126 8.86 12.73 9.14
N THR A 127 7.89 13.00 10.01
CA THR A 127 8.10 13.14 11.45
C THR A 127 7.26 12.15 12.26
N THR A 128 7.66 11.89 13.51
CA THR A 128 6.89 11.05 14.44
C THR A 128 5.52 11.63 14.73
N ALA A 129 5.39 12.96 14.78
CA ALA A 129 4.11 13.63 14.97
C ALA A 129 3.14 13.36 13.80
N GLU A 130 3.60 13.50 12.55
CA GLU A 130 2.78 13.19 11.36
C GLU A 130 2.41 11.71 11.31
N ALA A 131 3.33 10.82 11.69
CA ALA A 131 3.08 9.39 11.80
C ALA A 131 1.99 9.10 12.85
N ALA A 132 2.12 9.68 14.04
CA ALA A 132 1.15 9.57 15.12
C ALA A 132 -0.25 10.07 14.70
N ASP A 133 -0.32 11.25 14.10
CA ASP A 133 -1.56 11.85 13.61
C ASP A 133 -2.28 10.95 12.59
N SER A 134 -1.51 10.32 11.68
CA SER A 134 -2.07 9.41 10.67
C SER A 134 -2.64 8.14 11.32
N LEU A 135 -1.94 7.58 12.31
CA LEU A 135 -2.42 6.41 13.08
C LEU A 135 -3.66 6.75 13.91
N GLN A 136 -3.67 7.90 14.59
CA GLN A 136 -4.83 8.38 15.35
C GLN A 136 -6.04 8.65 14.46
N ALA A 137 -5.82 9.04 13.20
CA ALA A 137 -6.90 9.22 12.23
C ALA A 137 -7.52 7.90 11.76
N GLY A 138 -6.91 6.74 12.07
CA GLY A 138 -7.42 5.41 11.75
C GLY A 138 -6.57 4.61 10.76
N ALA A 139 -5.37 5.08 10.40
CA ALA A 139 -4.42 4.25 9.68
C ALA A 139 -3.95 3.09 10.56
N THR A 140 -3.83 1.90 9.98
CA THR A 140 -3.37 0.69 10.65
C THR A 140 -1.89 0.39 10.36
N ALA A 141 -1.33 1.03 9.35
CA ALA A 141 0.07 0.95 8.97
C ALA A 141 0.52 2.23 8.28
N LEU A 142 1.83 2.42 8.24
CA LEU A 142 2.49 3.54 7.57
C LEU A 142 3.44 3.02 6.49
N SER A 143 3.46 3.67 5.33
CA SER A 143 4.46 3.45 4.28
C SER A 143 5.33 4.70 4.18
N VAL A 144 6.53 4.65 4.74
CA VAL A 144 7.41 5.80 4.93
C VAL A 144 8.79 5.56 4.33
N SER A 145 9.38 6.62 3.78
CA SER A 145 10.75 6.60 3.25
C SER A 145 11.75 7.33 4.17
N ALA A 146 11.29 7.94 5.27
CA ALA A 146 12.12 8.59 6.26
C ALA A 146 12.80 7.54 7.16
N PRO A 147 14.13 7.35 7.12
CA PRO A 147 14.82 6.30 7.86
C PRO A 147 14.63 6.38 9.37
N GLU A 148 14.44 7.59 9.89
CA GLU A 148 14.23 7.87 11.31
C GLU A 148 12.96 7.16 11.85
N LEU A 149 11.97 6.98 10.99
CA LEU A 149 10.71 6.32 11.35
C LEU A 149 10.79 4.78 11.32
N TRP A 150 11.83 4.21 10.69
CA TRP A 150 11.94 2.74 10.57
C TRP A 150 12.31 2.05 11.87
N SER A 151 12.88 2.80 12.83
CA SER A 151 13.20 2.29 14.18
C SER A 151 12.07 2.51 15.20
N CYS A 152 11.03 3.26 14.85
CA CYS A 152 9.91 3.50 15.73
C CYS A 152 8.99 2.28 15.78
N THR A 153 8.56 1.93 16.99
CA THR A 153 7.47 0.97 17.19
C THR A 153 6.12 1.68 17.17
N PHE A 154 5.05 0.91 17.08
CA PHE A 154 3.69 1.47 17.17
C PHE A 154 3.48 2.19 18.50
N ASP A 155 3.97 1.62 19.60
CA ASP A 155 3.85 2.21 20.94
C ASP A 155 4.62 3.54 21.06
N ASP A 156 5.76 3.69 20.37
CA ASP A 156 6.51 4.96 20.35
C ASP A 156 5.74 6.09 19.65
N LEU A 157 4.82 5.75 18.75
CA LEU A 157 4.08 6.71 17.95
C LEU A 157 2.71 7.10 18.54
N ILE A 158 2.10 6.24 19.38
CA ILE A 158 0.75 6.46 19.92
C ILE A 158 0.70 6.67 21.42
N ALA A 159 1.89 6.69 22.10
CA ALA A 159 2.02 6.86 23.54
C ALA A 159 1.57 8.25 24.06
#